data_d2a4ce1260965cfe0070b7c27f04f07c
#
_entry.id   d2a4ce1260965cfe0070b7c27f04f07c
#
_cell.length_a   1.000
_cell.length_b   1.000
_cell.length_c   1.000
_cell.angle_alpha   90.00
_cell.angle_beta   90.00
_cell.angle_gamma   90.00
#
_symmetry.space_group_name_H-M   'P 1'
#
loop_
_entity.id
_entity.type
_entity.pdbx_description
1 polymer ?
#
loop_
_entity_poly.entity_id
_entity_poly.type
_entity_poly.pdbx_seq_one_letter_code
_entity_poly.pdbx_strand_id
1 'polypeptide(L)'
;IDYKRLFGAVLKNVSGGFGSQGASTLTQQVVKRTFLTDQKSIERKAQEAYLSYRLEQEYSKDEIFQMYLNKIYYSDGVYGVKAAAKYYFNKDLKDLNLAESAYLAGLPQVPNTYNVYDHPKEAEKRKDTVLYLMAYHHRITEKQKKEAQDTPITANLVKRSAEERQVKPDDDSQQYNSYVNFVKQELMGNPEFKNENLADLLNSGIKTVSYTHLTLPTS
;
A
#
# COMPACT_ATOMS: atom_id res chain seq x y z
N ILE A 1 -14.88 -7.17 10.22
CA ILE A 1 -15.14 -5.70 10.24
C ILE A 1 -15.42 -5.30 11.68
N ASP A 2 -14.69 -4.33 12.21
CA ASP A 2 -14.94 -3.79 13.54
C ASP A 2 -16.11 -2.77 13.49
N TYR A 3 -17.33 -3.29 13.65
CA TYR A 3 -18.57 -2.50 13.55
C TYR A 3 -18.66 -1.39 14.61
N LYS A 4 -18.06 -1.58 15.80
CA LYS A 4 -18.06 -0.56 16.87
C LYS A 4 -17.20 0.64 16.49
N ARG A 5 -16.03 0.39 15.89
CA ARG A 5 -15.15 1.45 15.36
C ARG A 5 -15.77 2.15 14.16
N LEU A 6 -16.42 1.39 13.26
CA LEU A 6 -17.11 1.95 12.10
C LEU A 6 -18.25 2.89 12.52
N PHE A 7 -19.10 2.44 13.46
CA PHE A 7 -20.22 3.23 13.96
C PHE A 7 -19.75 4.48 14.75
N GLY A 8 -18.72 4.31 15.60
CA GLY A 8 -18.13 5.43 16.33
C GLY A 8 -17.47 6.48 15.42
N ALA A 9 -16.86 6.05 14.31
CA ALA A 9 -16.26 6.96 13.34
C ALA A 9 -17.32 7.66 12.45
N VAL A 10 -18.42 6.98 12.10
CA VAL A 10 -19.56 7.61 11.42
C VAL A 10 -20.17 8.70 12.28
N LEU A 11 -20.42 8.43 13.58
CA LEU A 11 -20.95 9.43 14.51
C LEU A 11 -20.01 10.62 14.70
N LYS A 12 -18.69 10.40 14.85
CA LYS A 12 -17.71 11.48 14.98
C LYS A 12 -17.49 12.28 13.71
N ASN A 13 -17.57 11.63 12.53
CA ASN A 13 -17.45 12.32 11.24
C ASN A 13 -18.70 13.16 10.91
N VAL A 14 -19.87 12.80 11.43
CA VAL A 14 -21.11 13.61 11.30
C VAL A 14 -21.03 14.85 12.19
N SER A 15 -20.41 14.77 13.38
CA SER A 15 -20.31 15.89 14.32
C SER A 15 -19.04 16.75 14.20
N GLY A 16 -17.97 16.24 13.60
CA GLY A 16 -16.63 16.87 13.57
C GLY A 16 -16.06 17.13 12.16
N GLY A 17 -16.81 16.93 11.09
CA GLY A 17 -16.32 17.04 9.71
C GLY A 17 -15.70 15.75 9.17
N PHE A 18 -15.84 15.54 7.87
CA PHE A 18 -15.34 14.35 7.16
C PHE A 18 -13.80 14.20 7.32
N GLY A 19 -13.36 13.13 7.96
CA GLY A 19 -11.94 12.77 8.02
C GLY A 19 -11.24 12.98 9.36
N SER A 20 -11.96 13.36 10.42
CA SER A 20 -11.38 13.64 11.74
C SER A 20 -10.83 12.40 12.49
N GLN A 21 -11.15 11.18 12.07
CA GLN A 21 -10.60 9.95 12.64
C GLN A 21 -10.36 8.88 11.57
N GLY A 22 -9.13 8.35 11.52
CA GLY A 22 -8.73 7.23 10.64
C GLY A 22 -9.32 5.90 11.10
N ALA A 23 -10.58 5.65 10.76
CA ALA A 23 -11.31 4.42 11.13
C ALA A 23 -11.39 3.38 10.01
N SER A 24 -10.71 3.59 8.87
CA SER A 24 -10.69 2.63 7.78
C SER A 24 -9.91 1.37 8.16
N THR A 25 -10.50 0.19 7.91
CA THR A 25 -9.83 -1.09 8.10
C THR A 25 -8.72 -1.29 7.07
N LEU A 26 -7.85 -2.30 7.29
CA LEU A 26 -6.84 -2.67 6.28
C LEU A 26 -7.49 -3.09 4.96
N THR A 27 -8.59 -3.83 5.01
CA THR A 27 -9.39 -4.23 3.84
C THR A 27 -9.88 -3.01 3.05
N GLN A 28 -10.43 -2.00 3.75
CA GLN A 28 -10.84 -0.75 3.12
C GLN A 28 -9.67 0.02 2.51
N GLN A 29 -8.49 -0.04 3.10
CA GLN A 29 -7.30 0.59 2.54
C GLN A 29 -6.82 -0.14 1.27
N VAL A 30 -6.89 -1.48 1.23
CA VAL A 30 -6.60 -2.27 0.01
C VAL A 30 -7.57 -1.87 -1.10
N VAL A 31 -8.86 -1.90 -0.82
CA VAL A 31 -9.91 -1.55 -1.79
C VAL A 31 -9.71 -0.13 -2.32
N LYS A 32 -9.52 0.85 -1.42
CA LYS A 32 -9.29 2.24 -1.80
C LYS A 32 -8.09 2.39 -2.75
N ARG A 33 -6.99 1.71 -2.46
CA ARG A 33 -5.74 1.84 -3.23
C ARG A 33 -5.72 1.05 -4.53
N THR A 34 -6.60 0.03 -4.67
CA THR A 34 -6.60 -0.87 -5.83
C THR A 34 -7.72 -0.54 -6.82
N PHE A 35 -8.90 -0.17 -6.32
CA PHE A 35 -10.11 -0.12 -7.14
C PHE A 35 -10.76 1.26 -7.21
N LEU A 36 -10.41 2.20 -6.31
CA LEU A 36 -11.11 3.48 -6.21
C LEU A 36 -10.20 4.67 -6.52
N THR A 37 -10.81 5.75 -6.99
CA THR A 37 -10.14 7.04 -7.20
C THR A 37 -10.03 7.84 -5.90
N ASP A 38 -9.17 8.85 -5.87
CA ASP A 38 -8.94 9.69 -4.67
C ASP A 38 -10.06 10.72 -4.40
N GLN A 39 -11.10 10.79 -5.23
CA GLN A 39 -12.24 11.70 -5.01
C GLN A 39 -12.96 11.35 -3.71
N LYS A 40 -13.12 12.36 -2.85
CA LYS A 40 -13.81 12.21 -1.56
C LYS A 40 -15.31 12.41 -1.76
N SER A 41 -16.08 11.32 -1.91
CA SER A 41 -17.54 11.36 -1.95
C SER A 41 -18.15 10.30 -1.02
N ILE A 42 -19.41 10.50 -0.67
CA ILE A 42 -20.20 9.52 0.12
C ILE A 42 -20.38 8.24 -0.69
N GLU A 43 -20.67 8.38 -1.99
CA GLU A 43 -20.80 7.25 -2.92
C GLU A 43 -19.55 6.38 -2.96
N ARG A 44 -18.39 7.01 -3.13
CA ARG A 44 -17.10 6.30 -3.06
C ARG A 44 -16.93 5.57 -1.72
N LYS A 45 -17.38 6.17 -0.59
CA LYS A 45 -17.27 5.51 0.72
C LYS A 45 -18.22 4.33 0.85
N ALA A 46 -19.38 4.39 0.24
CA ALA A 46 -20.32 3.27 0.15
C ALA A 46 -19.75 2.14 -0.74
N GLN A 47 -19.17 2.47 -1.89
CA GLN A 47 -18.45 1.51 -2.75
C GLN A 47 -17.29 0.85 -2.03
N GLU A 48 -16.46 1.62 -1.31
CA GLU A 48 -15.37 1.11 -0.48
C GLU A 48 -15.86 0.09 0.55
N ALA A 49 -16.97 0.39 1.24
CA ALA A 49 -17.55 -0.52 2.24
C ALA A 49 -18.08 -1.81 1.61
N TYR A 50 -18.80 -1.71 0.49
CA TYR A 50 -19.33 -2.86 -0.24
C TYR A 50 -18.22 -3.76 -0.80
N LEU A 51 -17.24 -3.20 -1.49
CA LEU A 51 -16.12 -3.94 -2.05
C LEU A 51 -15.26 -4.58 -0.96
N SER A 52 -15.10 -3.91 0.19
CA SER A 52 -14.39 -4.48 1.35
C SER A 52 -15.13 -5.69 1.92
N TYR A 53 -16.44 -5.62 2.00
CA TYR A 53 -17.26 -6.77 2.42
C TYR A 53 -17.10 -7.94 1.45
N ARG A 54 -17.17 -7.69 0.13
CA ARG A 54 -16.96 -8.73 -0.90
C ARG A 54 -15.56 -9.33 -0.81
N LEU A 55 -14.54 -8.51 -0.64
CA LEU A 55 -13.16 -8.98 -0.52
C LEU A 55 -12.98 -9.90 0.70
N GLU A 56 -13.60 -9.57 1.84
CA GLU A 56 -13.56 -10.41 3.05
C GLU A 56 -14.37 -11.71 2.93
N GLN A 57 -15.27 -11.84 1.95
CA GLN A 57 -15.95 -13.09 1.65
C GLN A 57 -15.12 -14.03 0.77
N GLU A 58 -14.29 -13.46 -0.11
CA GLU A 58 -13.54 -14.22 -1.12
C GLU A 58 -12.11 -14.56 -0.68
N TYR A 59 -11.51 -13.74 0.21
CA TYR A 59 -10.11 -13.87 0.64
C TYR A 59 -9.98 -13.96 2.15
N SER A 60 -9.03 -14.77 2.60
CA SER A 60 -8.64 -14.84 4.01
C SER A 60 -7.99 -13.53 4.48
N LYS A 61 -7.93 -13.33 5.80
CA LYS A 61 -7.27 -12.16 6.39
C LYS A 61 -5.78 -12.08 6.02
N ASP A 62 -5.11 -13.21 5.90
CA ASP A 62 -3.68 -13.27 5.54
C ASP A 62 -3.47 -12.86 4.08
N GLU A 63 -4.32 -13.29 3.16
CA GLU A 63 -4.28 -12.86 1.77
C GLU A 63 -4.56 -11.36 1.63
N ILE A 64 -5.57 -10.84 2.34
CA ILE A 64 -5.86 -9.40 2.36
C ILE A 64 -4.68 -8.61 2.95
N PHE A 65 -4.06 -9.12 4.00
CA PHE A 65 -2.87 -8.51 4.60
C PHE A 65 -1.68 -8.51 3.63
N GLN A 66 -1.48 -9.61 2.90
CA GLN A 66 -0.47 -9.69 1.85
C GLN A 66 -0.73 -8.68 0.72
N MET A 67 -1.99 -8.54 0.27
CA MET A 67 -2.38 -7.52 -0.71
C MET A 67 -2.07 -6.11 -0.20
N TYR A 68 -2.38 -5.84 1.07
CA TYR A 68 -2.06 -4.57 1.71
C TYR A 68 -0.55 -4.28 1.68
N LEU A 69 0.26 -5.20 2.17
CA LEU A 69 1.71 -5.05 2.22
C LEU A 69 2.34 -4.85 0.83
N ASN A 70 1.77 -5.46 -0.20
CA ASN A 70 2.26 -5.32 -1.58
C ASN A 70 1.87 -4.01 -2.27
N LYS A 71 0.87 -3.27 -1.73
CA LYS A 71 0.35 -2.04 -2.35
C LYS A 71 0.65 -0.77 -1.56
N ILE A 72 1.06 -0.90 -0.32
CA ILE A 72 1.26 0.27 0.54
C ILE A 72 2.49 1.08 0.12
N TYR A 73 2.39 2.40 0.27
CA TYR A 73 3.44 3.35 -0.06
C TYR A 73 4.45 3.48 1.09
N TYR A 74 5.74 3.47 0.75
CA TYR A 74 6.87 3.49 1.68
C TYR A 74 7.79 4.71 1.48
N SER A 75 7.28 5.84 0.96
CA SER A 75 8.06 7.03 0.58
C SER A 75 8.91 6.85 -0.69
N ASP A 76 9.51 7.91 -1.20
CA ASP A 76 10.44 7.94 -2.34
C ASP A 76 9.95 7.16 -3.59
N GLY A 77 8.63 7.14 -3.84
CA GLY A 77 8.07 6.38 -4.97
C GLY A 77 8.01 4.85 -4.77
N VAL A 78 8.41 4.35 -3.61
CA VAL A 78 8.48 2.91 -3.32
C VAL A 78 7.13 2.38 -2.87
N TYR A 79 6.64 1.35 -3.53
CA TYR A 79 5.39 0.65 -3.21
C TYR A 79 5.65 -0.83 -2.94
N GLY A 80 5.06 -1.35 -1.88
CA GLY A 80 5.19 -2.73 -1.46
C GLY A 80 6.38 -2.99 -0.54
N VAL A 81 6.14 -3.83 0.48
CA VAL A 81 7.13 -4.12 1.54
C VAL A 81 8.39 -4.78 1.01
N LYS A 82 8.29 -5.63 -0.02
CA LYS A 82 9.45 -6.29 -0.64
C LYS A 82 10.36 -5.26 -1.32
N ALA A 83 9.77 -4.33 -2.08
CA ALA A 83 10.51 -3.25 -2.71
C ALA A 83 11.13 -2.32 -1.65
N ALA A 84 10.41 -2.02 -0.57
CA ALA A 84 10.91 -1.22 0.53
C ALA A 84 12.10 -1.88 1.23
N ALA A 85 12.07 -3.19 1.50
CA ALA A 85 13.19 -3.92 2.08
C ALA A 85 14.45 -3.85 1.20
N LYS A 86 14.29 -3.98 -0.11
CA LYS A 86 15.39 -3.81 -1.08
C LYS A 86 15.86 -2.36 -1.15
N TYR A 87 14.94 -1.42 -1.17
CA TYR A 87 15.25 0.00 -1.28
C TYR A 87 16.04 0.51 -0.07
N TYR A 88 15.53 0.27 1.14
CA TYR A 88 16.16 0.80 2.37
C TYR A 88 17.36 -0.02 2.82
N PHE A 89 17.31 -1.35 2.70
CA PHE A 89 18.30 -2.23 3.34
C PHE A 89 19.03 -3.19 2.38
N ASN A 90 18.65 -3.22 1.09
CA ASN A 90 19.16 -4.18 0.11
C ASN A 90 19.00 -5.64 0.56
N LYS A 91 17.94 -5.95 1.30
CA LYS A 91 17.66 -7.27 1.87
C LYS A 91 16.40 -7.89 1.32
N ASP A 92 16.31 -9.21 1.39
CA ASP A 92 15.02 -9.90 1.26
C ASP A 92 14.24 -9.81 2.59
N LEU A 93 12.92 -9.98 2.54
CA LEU A 93 12.06 -9.84 3.74
C LEU A 93 12.48 -10.77 4.89
N LYS A 94 12.93 -11.98 4.57
CA LYS A 94 13.39 -12.99 5.53
C LYS A 94 14.69 -12.60 6.27
N ASP A 95 15.49 -11.71 5.67
CA ASP A 95 16.79 -11.31 6.16
C ASP A 95 16.76 -10.01 6.98
N LEU A 96 15.55 -9.41 7.09
CA LEU A 96 15.33 -8.23 7.92
C LEU A 96 15.46 -8.57 9.40
N ASN A 97 16.21 -7.77 10.15
CA ASN A 97 16.21 -7.85 11.60
C ASN A 97 14.95 -7.18 12.20
N LEU A 98 14.81 -7.28 13.53
CA LEU A 98 13.63 -6.75 14.23
C LEU A 98 13.52 -5.22 14.12
N ALA A 99 14.64 -4.49 14.19
CA ALA A 99 14.66 -3.03 14.08
C ALA A 99 14.24 -2.57 12.68
N GLU A 100 14.75 -3.20 11.63
CA GLU A 100 14.40 -2.93 10.23
C GLU A 100 12.93 -3.26 9.95
N SER A 101 12.45 -4.40 10.46
CA SER A 101 11.05 -4.82 10.35
C SER A 101 10.11 -3.84 11.06
N ALA A 102 10.47 -3.38 12.27
CA ALA A 102 9.70 -2.39 13.02
C ALA A 102 9.67 -1.02 12.32
N TYR A 103 10.79 -0.60 11.71
CA TYR A 103 10.84 0.61 10.90
C TYR A 103 9.88 0.53 9.70
N LEU A 104 9.99 -0.54 8.89
CA LEU A 104 9.11 -0.72 7.74
C LEU A 104 7.64 -0.84 8.15
N ALA A 105 7.33 -1.49 9.28
CA ALA A 105 5.96 -1.55 9.80
C ALA A 105 5.43 -0.17 10.24
N GLY A 106 6.30 0.70 10.71
CA GLY A 106 5.96 2.05 11.19
C GLY A 106 5.80 3.11 10.11
N LEU A 107 6.57 2.98 9.03
CA LEU A 107 6.70 3.96 7.95
C LEU A 107 5.37 4.30 7.24
N PRO A 108 4.47 3.36 6.93
CA PRO A 108 3.27 3.63 6.14
C PRO A 108 2.24 4.56 6.79
N GLN A 109 2.36 4.89 8.06
CA GLN A 109 1.42 5.81 8.72
C GLN A 109 1.51 7.22 8.14
N VAL A 110 2.74 7.77 8.02
CA VAL A 110 3.04 9.05 7.38
C VAL A 110 4.40 8.92 6.67
N PRO A 111 4.45 8.28 5.49
CA PRO A 111 5.70 7.83 4.88
C PRO A 111 6.75 8.93 4.69
N ASN A 112 6.34 10.10 4.21
CA ASN A 112 7.28 11.20 3.97
C ASN A 112 7.85 11.79 5.27
N THR A 113 7.07 11.79 6.37
CA THR A 113 7.54 12.27 7.68
C THR A 113 8.48 11.29 8.36
N TYR A 114 8.30 9.98 8.12
CA TYR A 114 9.11 8.93 8.71
C TYR A 114 10.19 8.38 7.77
N ASN A 115 10.42 9.05 6.64
CA ASN A 115 11.51 8.71 5.74
C ASN A 115 12.87 8.93 6.44
N VAL A 116 13.63 7.87 6.64
CA VAL A 116 14.89 7.90 7.40
C VAL A 116 15.97 8.76 6.73
N TYR A 117 15.93 8.95 5.42
CA TYR A 117 16.87 9.79 4.71
C TYR A 117 16.66 11.28 5.00
N ASP A 118 15.41 11.73 5.15
CA ASP A 118 15.07 13.13 5.35
C ASP A 118 14.85 13.46 6.83
N HIS A 119 14.29 12.51 7.58
CA HIS A 119 13.88 12.67 8.97
C HIS A 119 14.33 11.51 9.87
N PRO A 120 15.67 11.29 10.03
CA PRO A 120 16.18 10.13 10.75
C PRO A 120 15.73 10.05 12.21
N LYS A 121 15.56 11.19 12.88
CA LYS A 121 15.10 11.23 14.28
C LYS A 121 13.66 10.78 14.42
N GLU A 122 12.78 11.24 13.54
CA GLU A 122 11.37 10.87 13.48
C GLU A 122 11.20 9.39 13.11
N ALA A 123 12.03 8.90 12.19
CA ALA A 123 12.08 7.50 11.80
C ALA A 123 12.46 6.59 12.98
N GLU A 124 13.51 6.94 13.72
CA GLU A 124 13.94 6.20 14.93
C GLU A 124 12.83 6.21 15.98
N LYS A 125 12.27 7.38 16.31
CA LYS A 125 11.18 7.49 17.26
C LYS A 125 9.97 6.66 16.86
N ARG A 126 9.68 6.58 15.55
CA ARG A 126 8.58 5.76 15.04
C ARG A 126 8.86 4.28 15.16
N LYS A 127 10.07 3.81 14.82
CA LYS A 127 10.54 2.44 15.05
C LYS A 127 10.35 2.06 16.52
N ASP A 128 10.83 2.90 17.44
CA ASP A 128 10.74 2.66 18.89
C ASP A 128 9.29 2.57 19.38
N THR A 129 8.40 3.38 18.82
CA THR A 129 6.95 3.29 19.10
C THR A 129 6.38 1.93 18.66
N VAL A 130 6.78 1.42 17.50
CA VAL A 130 6.35 0.11 17.02
C VAL A 130 6.88 -1.00 17.93
N LEU A 131 8.17 -0.96 18.28
CA LEU A 131 8.81 -1.93 19.18
C LEU A 131 8.14 -1.92 20.57
N TYR A 132 7.84 -0.73 21.10
CA TYR A 132 7.09 -0.60 22.36
C TYR A 132 5.71 -1.30 22.27
N LEU A 133 4.95 -1.04 21.21
CA LEU A 133 3.65 -1.66 21.02
C LEU A 133 3.75 -3.18 20.84
N MET A 134 4.77 -3.67 20.15
CA MET A 134 5.02 -5.12 20.00
C MET A 134 5.29 -5.77 21.37
N ALA A 135 6.09 -5.14 22.23
CA ALA A 135 6.33 -5.63 23.59
C ALA A 135 5.09 -5.54 24.46
N TYR A 136 4.37 -4.42 24.41
CA TYR A 136 3.11 -4.22 25.13
C TYR A 136 2.05 -5.29 24.79
N HIS A 137 2.00 -5.71 23.53
CA HIS A 137 1.12 -6.78 23.06
C HIS A 137 1.76 -8.18 23.14
N HIS A 138 2.85 -8.35 23.87
CA HIS A 138 3.54 -9.64 24.09
C HIS A 138 3.97 -10.35 22.79
N ARG A 139 4.29 -9.60 21.74
CA ARG A 139 4.81 -10.13 20.47
C ARG A 139 6.32 -10.28 20.48
N ILE A 140 7.00 -9.52 21.33
CA ILE A 140 8.44 -9.60 21.59
C ILE A 140 8.67 -9.45 23.09
N THR A 141 9.82 -9.90 23.55
CA THR A 141 10.26 -9.73 24.93
C THR A 141 10.82 -8.33 25.14
N GLU A 142 10.89 -7.87 26.42
CA GLU A 142 11.55 -6.59 26.77
C GLU A 142 13.03 -6.57 26.34
N LYS A 143 13.71 -7.71 26.43
CA LYS A 143 15.10 -7.86 25.97
C LYS A 143 15.23 -7.62 24.47
N GLN A 144 14.39 -8.27 23.66
CA GLN A 144 14.36 -8.09 22.20
C GLN A 144 14.02 -6.64 21.83
N LYS A 145 13.05 -6.03 22.54
CA LYS A 145 12.73 -4.62 22.34
C LYS A 145 13.95 -3.74 22.54
N LYS A 146 14.66 -3.90 23.67
CA LYS A 146 15.82 -3.08 23.98
C LYS A 146 16.94 -3.28 22.95
N GLU A 147 17.27 -4.51 22.61
CA GLU A 147 18.29 -4.81 21.59
C GLU A 147 17.94 -4.17 20.23
N ALA A 148 16.65 -4.20 19.82
CA ALA A 148 16.22 -3.58 18.59
C ALA A 148 16.18 -2.04 18.67
N GLN A 149 15.88 -1.45 19.82
CA GLN A 149 15.95 -0.01 20.04
C GLN A 149 17.39 0.51 19.98
N ASP A 150 18.33 -0.25 20.57
CA ASP A 150 19.76 0.08 20.54
C ASP A 150 20.40 -0.11 19.15
N THR A 151 19.67 -0.71 18.21
CA THR A 151 20.09 -0.89 16.81
C THR A 151 19.58 0.28 15.95
N PRO A 152 20.44 1.23 15.51
CA PRO A 152 20.00 2.33 14.67
C PRO A 152 19.54 1.83 13.29
N ILE A 153 18.47 2.45 12.73
CA ILE A 153 18.03 2.15 11.36
C ILE A 153 19.15 2.40 10.35
N THR A 154 19.96 3.43 10.61
CA THR A 154 21.04 3.85 9.73
C THR A 154 22.21 2.86 9.68
N ALA A 155 22.31 1.89 10.60
CA ALA A 155 23.39 0.91 10.63
C ALA A 155 23.49 0.07 9.35
N ASN A 156 22.35 -0.29 8.78
CA ASN A 156 22.26 -1.11 7.56
C ASN A 156 21.58 -0.36 6.40
N LEU A 157 21.40 0.94 6.53
CA LEU A 157 20.72 1.74 5.52
C LEU A 157 21.58 1.84 4.25
N VAL A 158 20.99 1.58 3.10
CA VAL A 158 21.63 1.81 1.80
C VAL A 158 21.87 3.31 1.63
N LYS A 159 23.11 3.70 1.38
CA LYS A 159 23.45 5.11 1.12
C LYS A 159 22.90 5.52 -0.25
N ARG A 160 22.07 6.55 -0.30
CA ARG A 160 21.49 7.12 -1.53
C ARG A 160 21.57 8.63 -1.50
N SER A 161 21.94 9.23 -2.63
CA SER A 161 21.84 10.66 -2.80
C SER A 161 20.38 11.11 -2.99
N ALA A 162 20.12 12.41 -2.87
CA ALA A 162 18.77 12.95 -3.10
C ALA A 162 18.27 12.69 -4.54
N GLU A 163 19.18 12.71 -5.51
CA GLU A 163 18.89 12.42 -6.91
C GLU A 163 18.54 10.95 -7.14
N GLU A 164 19.29 10.02 -6.49
CA GLU A 164 19.03 8.58 -6.56
C GLU A 164 17.72 8.17 -5.87
N ARG A 165 17.22 8.99 -4.93
CA ARG A 165 15.95 8.77 -4.22
C ARG A 165 14.74 9.24 -4.99
N GLN A 166 14.92 10.07 -6.00
CA GLN A 166 13.89 10.34 -6.99
C GLN A 166 13.74 9.13 -7.91
N VAL A 167 13.24 8.03 -7.32
CA VAL A 167 12.97 6.82 -8.07
C VAL A 167 11.96 7.17 -9.16
N LYS A 168 12.43 7.23 -10.39
CA LYS A 168 11.54 6.97 -11.52
C LYS A 168 10.97 5.58 -11.22
N PRO A 169 9.65 5.38 -11.26
CA PRO A 169 9.07 4.05 -11.09
C PRO A 169 9.90 3.08 -11.92
N ASP A 170 10.36 1.98 -11.30
CA ASP A 170 11.14 0.97 -12.00
C ASP A 170 10.52 0.73 -13.37
N ASP A 171 11.36 0.53 -14.37
CA ASP A 171 10.97 0.35 -15.78
C ASP A 171 9.86 -0.69 -15.93
N ASP A 172 9.84 -1.69 -15.06
CA ASP A 172 8.77 -2.68 -14.95
C ASP A 172 7.42 -2.07 -14.51
N SER A 173 7.41 -1.08 -13.60
CA SER A 173 6.16 -0.42 -13.21
C SER A 173 5.71 0.59 -14.27
N GLN A 174 6.62 1.19 -15.01
CA GLN A 174 6.31 2.00 -16.21
C GLN A 174 5.81 1.12 -17.36
N GLN A 175 6.38 -0.04 -17.55
CA GLN A 175 5.94 -1.01 -18.55
C GLN A 175 4.51 -1.50 -18.21
N TYR A 176 4.23 -1.81 -16.94
CA TYR A 176 2.88 -2.14 -16.47
C TYR A 176 1.92 -0.96 -16.60
N ASN A 177 2.32 0.26 -16.23
CA ASN A 177 1.50 1.45 -16.39
C ASN A 177 1.29 1.80 -17.86
N SER A 178 2.29 1.65 -18.70
CA SER A 178 2.19 1.84 -20.15
C SER A 178 1.25 0.83 -20.78
N TYR A 179 1.35 -0.46 -20.38
CA TYR A 179 0.44 -1.51 -20.83
C TYR A 179 -1.00 -1.27 -20.35
N VAL A 180 -1.19 -0.93 -19.08
CA VAL A 180 -2.51 -0.59 -18.53
C VAL A 180 -3.10 0.64 -19.22
N ASN A 181 -2.31 1.66 -19.51
CA ASN A 181 -2.74 2.84 -20.24
C ASN A 181 -3.06 2.51 -21.70
N PHE A 182 -2.28 1.66 -22.34
CA PHE A 182 -2.57 1.17 -23.67
C PHE A 182 -3.90 0.41 -23.72
N VAL A 183 -4.12 -0.54 -22.79
CA VAL A 183 -5.39 -1.28 -22.67
C VAL A 183 -6.57 -0.33 -22.42
N LYS A 184 -6.39 0.70 -21.57
CA LYS A 184 -7.42 1.72 -21.34
C LYS A 184 -7.74 2.51 -22.63
N GLN A 185 -6.73 2.91 -23.38
CA GLN A 185 -6.92 3.61 -24.66
C GLN A 185 -7.62 2.74 -25.71
N GLU A 186 -7.25 1.48 -25.81
CA GLU A 186 -7.87 0.50 -26.68
C GLU A 186 -9.37 0.31 -26.34
N LEU A 187 -9.67 0.13 -25.05
CA LEU A 187 -11.05 -0.01 -24.60
C LEU A 187 -11.88 1.26 -24.89
N MET A 188 -11.33 2.45 -24.63
CA MET A 188 -12.03 3.71 -24.91
C MET A 188 -12.10 4.05 -26.39
N GLY A 189 -11.19 3.53 -27.19
CA GLY A 189 -11.20 3.68 -28.66
C GLY A 189 -12.13 2.70 -29.39
N ASN A 190 -12.58 1.64 -28.72
CA ASN A 190 -13.45 0.64 -29.32
C ASN A 190 -14.88 1.19 -29.45
N PRO A 191 -15.47 1.17 -30.65
CA PRO A 191 -16.83 1.65 -30.90
C PRO A 191 -17.91 0.97 -30.04
N GLU A 192 -17.70 -0.29 -29.64
CA GLU A 192 -18.63 -1.04 -28.77
C GLU A 192 -18.73 -0.45 -27.37
N PHE A 193 -17.70 0.25 -26.87
CA PHE A 193 -17.64 0.82 -25.54
C PHE A 193 -17.67 2.37 -25.54
N LYS A 194 -17.90 2.97 -26.69
CA LYS A 194 -17.78 4.44 -26.89
C LYS A 194 -18.69 5.29 -25.99
N ASN A 195 -19.76 4.71 -25.48
CA ASN A 195 -20.74 5.38 -24.61
C ASN A 195 -20.67 4.91 -23.15
N GLU A 196 -19.71 4.05 -22.79
CA GLU A 196 -19.57 3.52 -21.44
C GLU A 196 -18.44 4.24 -20.69
N ASN A 197 -18.66 4.45 -19.39
CA ASN A 197 -17.62 4.98 -18.52
C ASN A 197 -16.59 3.87 -18.26
N LEU A 198 -15.30 4.19 -18.39
CA LEU A 198 -14.19 3.23 -18.14
C LEU A 198 -14.31 2.55 -16.77
N ALA A 199 -14.79 3.27 -15.74
CA ALA A 199 -15.00 2.71 -14.41
C ALA A 199 -16.12 1.66 -14.40
N ASP A 200 -17.18 1.86 -15.17
CA ASP A 200 -18.30 0.92 -15.29
C ASP A 200 -17.88 -0.32 -16.09
N LEU A 201 -17.08 -0.15 -17.15
CA LEU A 201 -16.49 -1.25 -17.92
C LEU A 201 -15.59 -2.14 -17.05
N LEU A 202 -14.71 -1.53 -16.26
CA LEU A 202 -13.81 -2.27 -15.35
C LEU A 202 -14.58 -2.95 -14.22
N ASN A 203 -15.69 -2.37 -13.76
CA ASN A 203 -16.55 -2.93 -12.73
C ASN A 203 -17.48 -4.04 -13.25
N SER A 204 -17.76 -4.08 -14.56
CA SER A 204 -18.56 -5.14 -15.20
C SER A 204 -17.84 -6.48 -15.30
N GLY A 205 -16.57 -6.54 -14.90
CA GLY A 205 -15.80 -7.79 -14.86
C GLY A 205 -15.17 -8.17 -16.21
N ILE A 206 -14.89 -7.20 -17.08
CA ILE A 206 -14.13 -7.45 -18.32
C ILE A 206 -12.79 -8.08 -18.00
N LYS A 207 -12.54 -9.27 -18.55
CA LYS A 207 -11.26 -9.95 -18.48
C LYS A 207 -10.46 -9.61 -19.73
N THR A 208 -9.32 -8.93 -19.55
CA THR A 208 -8.35 -8.75 -20.62
C THR A 208 -7.37 -9.92 -20.63
N VAL A 209 -7.14 -10.53 -21.80
CA VAL A 209 -6.17 -11.60 -21.99
C VAL A 209 -5.03 -11.06 -22.83
N SER A 210 -3.80 -11.10 -22.30
CA SER A 210 -2.60 -10.79 -23.06
C SER A 210 -2.08 -12.06 -23.71
N TYR A 211 -2.01 -12.07 -25.05
CA TYR A 211 -1.35 -13.14 -25.81
C TYR A 211 0.11 -12.77 -26.04
N THR A 212 1.02 -13.49 -25.40
CA THR A 212 2.47 -13.30 -25.57
C THR A 212 3.04 -13.92 -26.85
N HIS A 213 2.23 -14.63 -27.64
CA HIS A 213 2.63 -15.22 -28.93
C HIS A 213 1.64 -14.82 -30.03
N LEU A 214 1.93 -13.71 -30.72
CA LEU A 214 1.45 -13.48 -32.07
C LEU A 214 2.46 -14.17 -33.04
N THR A 215 2.22 -15.41 -33.35
CA THR A 215 2.82 -15.99 -34.58
C THR A 215 2.05 -15.40 -35.74
N LEU A 216 2.68 -14.46 -36.45
CA LEU A 216 2.19 -14.06 -37.77
C LEU A 216 2.19 -15.29 -38.68
N PRO A 217 1.09 -15.58 -39.39
CA PRO A 217 1.14 -16.61 -40.44
C PRO A 217 2.08 -16.12 -41.50
N THR A 218 3.15 -16.88 -41.76
CA THR A 218 3.99 -16.70 -42.95
C THR A 218 3.17 -17.13 -44.16
N SER A 219 2.82 -16.17 -44.99
CA SER A 219 2.31 -16.41 -46.35
C SER A 219 3.40 -16.93 -47.25
#